data_a53dd91218c63779c144e9f2a55f8ae5
#
_entry.id   a53dd91218c63779c144e9f2a55f8ae5
#
_cell.length_a   1.000
_cell.length_b   1.000
_cell.length_c   1.000
_cell.angle_alpha   90.00
_cell.angle_beta   90.00
_cell.angle_gamma   90.00
#
_symmetry.space_group_name_H-M   'P 1'
#
loop_
_entity.id
_entity.type
_entity.pdbx_description
1 polymer ?
#
loop_
_entity_poly.entity_id
_entity_poly.type
_entity_poly.pdbx_seq_one_letter_code
_entity_poly.pdbx_strand_id
1 'polypeptide(L)'
;MKPATEKTPDKAPEQGLAPEDRRGKVSSRFVRREAAMAASDAKHARIIAQRFSLLRTRILHEMRNRGWSKLAVVPVTPGAGGTFVAVNLSLALARQPHTRVALVDLDLGNPGVARQLGIPGCAPVVPVLRAGTELDELVVCVDEAPNLAVLAPERPEAEAAEILQDETLAQAMQRLHELHPAEIVILDTAALLAEDAALAALPLADALLLVADGRKGTAADMAEAERLLVGMPPVMGVVLNKSED
;
A
#
# COMPACT_ATOMS: atom_id res chain seq x y z
N MET A 1 47.96 11.58 41.94
CA MET A 1 47.86 11.36 40.48
C MET A 1 46.59 10.58 40.18
N LYS A 2 45.53 11.27 39.70
CA LYS A 2 44.28 10.62 39.25
C LYS A 2 44.38 10.43 37.73
N PRO A 3 43.95 9.30 37.18
CA PRO A 3 43.91 9.14 35.72
C PRO A 3 42.73 9.90 35.13
N ALA A 4 42.96 10.45 33.95
CA ALA A 4 42.01 11.19 33.16
C ALA A 4 40.94 10.25 32.59
N THR A 5 39.69 10.62 32.69
CA THR A 5 38.56 9.99 32.00
C THR A 5 38.52 10.45 30.55
N GLU A 6 38.76 9.51 29.67
CA GLU A 6 38.63 9.64 28.25
C GLU A 6 37.14 9.82 27.88
N LYS A 7 36.79 10.99 27.34
CA LYS A 7 35.44 11.27 26.79
C LYS A 7 35.34 10.59 25.41
N THR A 8 34.44 9.62 25.34
CA THR A 8 33.94 9.07 24.06
C THR A 8 33.30 10.21 23.23
N PRO A 9 33.59 10.35 21.93
CA PRO A 9 32.95 11.38 21.12
C PRO A 9 31.48 11.02 20.91
N ASP A 10 30.64 12.00 21.23
CA ASP A 10 29.21 12.02 20.99
C ASP A 10 28.95 11.85 19.47
N LYS A 11 28.29 10.76 19.10
CA LYS A 11 27.85 10.54 17.71
C LYS A 11 26.78 11.57 17.40
N ALA A 12 27.09 12.51 16.52
CA ALA A 12 26.13 13.42 15.95
C ALA A 12 24.94 12.63 15.36
N PRO A 13 23.69 13.11 15.48
CA PRO A 13 22.55 12.47 14.83
C PRO A 13 22.78 12.46 13.31
N GLU A 14 22.62 11.29 12.70
CA GLU A 14 22.64 11.14 11.25
C GLU A 14 21.57 12.06 10.67
N GLN A 15 22.00 13.07 9.93
CA GLN A 15 21.12 14.00 9.23
C GLN A 15 20.25 13.18 8.26
N GLY A 16 18.93 13.23 8.44
CA GLY A 16 17.97 12.62 7.53
C GLY A 16 18.23 13.09 6.11
N LEU A 17 18.26 12.14 5.18
CA LEU A 17 18.45 12.41 3.74
C LEU A 17 17.37 13.39 3.25
N ALA A 18 17.76 14.34 2.41
CA ALA A 18 16.83 15.27 1.78
C ALA A 18 15.77 14.51 0.94
N PRO A 19 14.53 15.03 0.78
CA PRO A 19 13.46 14.37 0.04
C PRO A 19 13.84 13.94 -1.39
N GLU A 20 14.80 14.62 -2.00
CA GLU A 20 15.31 14.30 -3.34
C GLU A 20 16.17 13.03 -3.38
N ASP A 21 16.79 12.63 -2.26
CA ASP A 21 17.62 11.44 -2.15
C ASP A 21 16.82 10.15 -1.86
N ARG A 22 15.50 10.25 -1.64
CA ARG A 22 14.61 9.12 -1.32
C ARG A 22 13.91 8.53 -2.55
N ARG A 23 14.46 8.70 -3.73
CA ARG A 23 13.93 8.13 -4.96
C ARG A 23 14.28 6.65 -5.08
N GLY A 24 13.28 5.79 -4.94
CA GLY A 24 13.41 4.37 -5.20
C GLY A 24 13.23 4.08 -6.68
N LYS A 25 14.26 3.51 -7.32
CA LYS A 25 14.10 2.97 -8.68
C LYS A 25 13.28 1.69 -8.60
N VAL A 26 12.16 1.63 -9.31
CA VAL A 26 11.45 0.36 -9.52
C VAL A 26 12.45 -0.63 -10.10
N SER A 27 12.60 -1.78 -9.43
CA SER A 27 13.60 -2.76 -9.83
C SER A 27 13.41 -3.11 -11.31
N SER A 28 14.52 -3.14 -12.05
CA SER A 28 14.54 -3.67 -13.42
C SER A 28 14.00 -5.10 -13.52
N ARG A 29 13.86 -5.81 -12.39
CA ARG A 29 13.18 -7.09 -12.29
C ARG A 29 11.65 -6.97 -12.38
N PHE A 30 11.04 -5.90 -11.84
CA PHE A 30 9.61 -5.68 -12.00
C PHE A 30 9.31 -5.31 -13.46
N VAL A 31 10.06 -4.37 -14.03
CA VAL A 31 9.98 -4.01 -15.45
C VAL A 31 10.34 -5.22 -16.33
N ARG A 32 11.32 -6.06 -15.96
CA ARG A 32 11.65 -7.31 -16.67
C ARG A 32 10.63 -8.42 -16.44
N ARG A 33 9.93 -8.45 -15.29
CA ARG A 33 8.86 -9.44 -15.06
C ARG A 33 7.62 -9.07 -15.85
N GLU A 34 7.27 -7.79 -15.95
CA GLU A 34 6.30 -7.31 -16.94
C GLU A 34 6.79 -7.56 -18.37
N ALA A 35 8.07 -7.30 -18.67
CA ALA A 35 8.66 -7.54 -19.98
C ALA A 35 8.92 -9.03 -20.28
N ALA A 36 9.24 -9.86 -19.28
CA ALA A 36 9.39 -11.32 -19.45
C ALA A 36 8.03 -12.04 -19.49
N MET A 37 7.02 -11.56 -18.77
CA MET A 37 5.63 -11.92 -18.99
C MET A 37 5.17 -11.44 -20.37
N ALA A 38 5.60 -10.26 -20.82
CA ALA A 38 5.35 -9.75 -22.17
C ALA A 38 6.09 -10.54 -23.26
N ALA A 39 7.24 -11.13 -22.99
CA ALA A 39 7.98 -11.94 -23.98
C ALA A 39 7.45 -13.37 -24.09
N SER A 40 6.97 -13.97 -22.98
CA SER A 40 6.35 -15.31 -22.99
C SER A 40 4.85 -15.26 -23.33
N ASP A 41 4.19 -14.12 -23.09
CA ASP A 41 2.75 -13.97 -23.28
C ASP A 41 2.33 -12.49 -23.41
N ALA A 42 2.84 -11.81 -24.42
CA ALA A 42 2.53 -10.40 -24.73
C ALA A 42 1.01 -10.11 -24.79
N LYS A 43 0.23 -11.12 -25.17
CA LYS A 43 -1.23 -11.06 -25.16
C LYS A 43 -1.80 -10.98 -23.74
N HIS A 44 -1.30 -11.79 -22.81
CA HIS A 44 -1.73 -11.79 -21.40
C HIS A 44 -1.37 -10.48 -20.69
N ALA A 45 -0.13 -10.01 -20.81
CA ALA A 45 0.30 -8.73 -20.24
C ALA A 45 -0.54 -7.56 -20.74
N ARG A 46 -0.90 -7.59 -22.04
CA ARG A 46 -1.77 -6.57 -22.64
C ARG A 46 -3.20 -6.61 -22.10
N ILE A 47 -3.75 -7.81 -21.89
CA ILE A 47 -5.07 -8.00 -21.29
C ILE A 47 -5.07 -7.47 -19.83
N ILE A 48 -4.07 -7.83 -19.02
CA ILE A 48 -3.93 -7.34 -17.65
C ILE A 48 -3.86 -5.81 -17.63
N ALA A 49 -3.01 -5.20 -18.46
CA ALA A 49 -2.89 -3.75 -18.55
C ALA A 49 -4.22 -3.07 -18.95
N GLN A 50 -4.98 -3.67 -19.88
CA GLN A 50 -6.31 -3.17 -20.27
C GLN A 50 -7.32 -3.29 -19.11
N ARG A 51 -7.33 -4.41 -18.38
CA ARG A 51 -8.21 -4.61 -17.20
C ARG A 51 -7.93 -3.58 -16.11
N PHE A 52 -6.66 -3.32 -15.78
CA PHE A 52 -6.30 -2.26 -14.81
C PHE A 52 -6.61 -0.86 -15.33
N SER A 53 -6.52 -0.60 -16.62
CA SER A 53 -6.93 0.68 -17.21
C SER A 53 -8.44 0.92 -17.10
N LEU A 54 -9.26 -0.11 -17.29
CA LEU A 54 -10.71 -0.05 -17.08
C LEU A 54 -11.06 0.13 -15.60
N LEU A 55 -10.41 -0.65 -14.72
CA LEU A 55 -10.60 -0.57 -13.27
C LEU A 55 -10.26 0.84 -12.77
N ARG A 56 -9.09 1.37 -13.15
CA ARG A 56 -8.68 2.75 -12.86
C ARG A 56 -9.78 3.76 -13.24
N THR A 57 -10.30 3.66 -14.46
CA THR A 57 -11.28 4.63 -14.96
C THR A 57 -12.56 4.61 -14.12
N ARG A 58 -13.04 3.42 -13.75
CA ARG A 58 -14.22 3.26 -12.89
C ARG A 58 -13.97 3.79 -11.48
N ILE A 59 -12.81 3.45 -10.89
CA ILE A 59 -12.45 3.90 -9.55
C ILE A 59 -12.33 5.42 -9.49
N LEU A 60 -11.60 6.04 -10.42
CA LEU A 60 -11.47 7.50 -10.48
C LEU A 60 -12.83 8.19 -10.59
N HIS A 61 -13.71 7.68 -11.45
CA HIS A 61 -15.04 8.23 -11.62
C HIS A 61 -15.86 8.17 -10.34
N GLU A 62 -15.89 7.00 -9.68
CA GLU A 62 -16.68 6.79 -8.47
C GLU A 62 -16.12 7.58 -7.28
N MET A 63 -14.80 7.58 -7.09
CA MET A 63 -14.16 8.34 -6.01
C MET A 63 -14.41 9.85 -6.14
N ARG A 64 -14.26 10.40 -7.35
CA ARG A 64 -14.55 11.83 -7.60
C ARG A 64 -16.02 12.17 -7.38
N ASN A 65 -16.94 11.32 -7.82
CA ASN A 65 -18.38 11.54 -7.65
C ASN A 65 -18.80 11.52 -6.18
N ARG A 66 -18.14 10.71 -5.36
CA ARG A 66 -18.42 10.57 -3.92
C ARG A 66 -17.59 11.48 -3.02
N GLY A 67 -16.60 12.17 -3.57
CA GLY A 67 -15.65 12.94 -2.77
C GLY A 67 -14.72 12.05 -1.91
N TRP A 68 -14.51 10.79 -2.31
CA TRP A 68 -13.63 9.86 -1.63
C TRP A 68 -12.19 10.05 -2.09
N SER A 69 -11.25 9.87 -1.18
CA SER A 69 -9.81 9.98 -1.44
C SER A 69 -9.02 8.73 -1.05
N LYS A 70 -9.55 7.91 -0.13
CA LYS A 70 -8.87 6.74 0.41
C LYS A 70 -9.62 5.45 0.06
N LEU A 71 -8.96 4.53 -0.65
CA LEU A 71 -9.50 3.25 -1.08
C LEU A 71 -8.68 2.12 -0.48
N ALA A 72 -9.28 1.29 0.37
CA ALA A 72 -8.64 0.07 0.83
C ALA A 72 -8.84 -1.07 -0.19
N VAL A 73 -7.75 -1.73 -0.54
CA VAL A 73 -7.74 -2.96 -1.34
C VAL A 73 -7.66 -4.13 -0.37
N VAL A 74 -8.76 -4.86 -0.25
CA VAL A 74 -8.99 -5.84 0.81
C VAL A 74 -9.10 -7.24 0.20
N PRO A 75 -8.06 -8.09 0.32
CA PRO A 75 -8.18 -9.49 -0.08
C PRO A 75 -9.16 -10.22 0.85
N VAL A 76 -10.12 -10.95 0.28
CA VAL A 76 -11.12 -11.70 1.08
C VAL A 76 -10.42 -12.84 1.82
N THR A 77 -9.58 -13.60 1.13
CA THR A 77 -8.84 -14.74 1.67
C THR A 77 -7.33 -14.59 1.46
N PRO A 78 -6.49 -15.24 2.28
CA PRO A 78 -5.05 -15.27 2.06
C PRO A 78 -4.68 -15.72 0.65
N GLY A 79 -3.77 -14.99 0.05
CA GLY A 79 -3.31 -15.30 -1.30
C GLY A 79 -4.28 -14.88 -2.42
N ALA A 80 -5.40 -14.22 -2.17
CA ALA A 80 -6.29 -13.68 -3.23
C ALA A 80 -5.59 -12.67 -4.14
N GLY A 81 -4.47 -12.09 -3.71
CA GLY A 81 -3.63 -11.20 -4.50
C GLY A 81 -3.95 -9.73 -4.31
N GLY A 82 -4.34 -9.33 -3.10
CA GLY A 82 -4.61 -7.94 -2.72
C GLY A 82 -3.46 -7.02 -3.08
N THR A 83 -2.26 -7.29 -2.59
CA THR A 83 -1.04 -6.50 -2.89
C THR A 83 -0.77 -6.38 -4.39
N PHE A 84 -0.99 -7.45 -5.17
CA PHE A 84 -0.86 -7.40 -6.63
C PHE A 84 -1.86 -6.39 -7.23
N VAL A 85 -3.11 -6.40 -6.76
CA VAL A 85 -4.14 -5.47 -7.23
C VAL A 85 -3.83 -4.04 -6.78
N ALA A 86 -3.45 -3.82 -5.52
CA ALA A 86 -3.11 -2.51 -4.97
C ALA A 86 -1.95 -1.86 -5.75
N VAL A 87 -0.86 -2.59 -5.97
CA VAL A 87 0.33 -2.10 -6.71
C VAL A 87 -0.04 -1.77 -8.16
N ASN A 88 -0.68 -2.69 -8.90
CA ASN A 88 -0.99 -2.46 -10.31
C ASN A 88 -2.04 -1.36 -10.52
N LEU A 89 -3.00 -1.24 -9.60
CA LEU A 89 -3.98 -0.15 -9.59
C LEU A 89 -3.28 1.19 -9.36
N SER A 90 -2.40 1.28 -8.37
CA SER A 90 -1.64 2.49 -8.06
C SER A 90 -0.77 2.94 -9.23
N LEU A 91 -0.05 2.01 -9.86
CA LEU A 91 0.71 2.28 -11.09
C LEU A 91 -0.19 2.74 -12.25
N ALA A 92 -1.36 2.13 -12.42
CA ALA A 92 -2.30 2.53 -13.45
C ALA A 92 -2.88 3.92 -13.20
N LEU A 93 -3.17 4.28 -11.94
CA LEU A 93 -3.62 5.60 -11.51
C LEU A 93 -2.53 6.66 -11.73
N ALA A 94 -1.29 6.38 -11.33
CA ALA A 94 -0.16 7.29 -11.45
C ALA A 94 0.25 7.61 -12.91
N ARG A 95 -0.21 6.81 -13.89
CA ARG A 95 -0.05 7.13 -15.32
C ARG A 95 -0.87 8.35 -15.76
N GLN A 96 -1.83 8.80 -14.95
CA GLN A 96 -2.59 10.02 -15.26
C GLN A 96 -1.75 11.25 -14.91
N PRO A 97 -1.51 12.19 -15.85
CA PRO A 97 -0.58 13.30 -15.66
C PRO A 97 -0.88 14.21 -14.47
N HIS A 98 -2.16 14.29 -14.08
CA HIS A 98 -2.61 15.20 -13.03
C HIS A 98 -3.14 14.48 -11.79
N THR A 99 -2.98 13.15 -11.70
CA THR A 99 -3.43 12.37 -10.55
C THR A 99 -2.22 11.97 -9.70
N ARG A 100 -2.12 12.54 -8.52
CA ARG A 100 -1.13 12.14 -7.51
C ARG A 100 -1.71 11.00 -6.70
N VAL A 101 -0.91 9.95 -6.53
CA VAL A 101 -1.30 8.71 -5.87
C VAL A 101 -0.35 8.42 -4.72
N ALA A 102 -0.88 8.02 -3.58
CA ALA A 102 -0.11 7.40 -2.52
C ALA A 102 -0.50 5.92 -2.41
N LEU A 103 0.47 5.04 -2.28
CA LEU A 103 0.29 3.63 -1.96
C LEU A 103 0.87 3.36 -0.58
N VAL A 104 0.04 2.89 0.33
CA VAL A 104 0.42 2.60 1.72
C VAL A 104 0.20 1.13 2.00
N ASP A 105 1.25 0.44 2.44
CA ASP A 105 1.17 -0.95 2.87
C ASP A 105 0.75 -0.99 4.35
N LEU A 106 -0.48 -1.41 4.58
CA LEU A 106 -1.07 -1.62 5.90
C LEU A 106 -1.21 -3.11 6.26
N ASP A 107 -0.72 -4.02 5.42
CA ASP A 107 -0.50 -5.41 5.79
C ASP A 107 0.78 -5.51 6.64
N LEU A 108 0.75 -4.83 7.80
CA LEU A 108 1.92 -4.68 8.67
C LEU A 108 2.45 -6.01 9.19
N GLY A 109 1.60 -7.03 9.29
CA GLY A 109 1.99 -8.38 9.69
C GLY A 109 2.75 -9.15 8.60
N ASN A 110 2.53 -8.81 7.31
CA ASN A 110 3.18 -9.45 6.17
C ASN A 110 3.36 -8.48 5.00
N PRO A 111 4.12 -7.39 5.16
CA PRO A 111 4.24 -6.34 4.16
C PRO A 111 4.76 -6.87 2.83
N GLY A 112 4.10 -6.47 1.74
CA GLY A 112 4.33 -7.02 0.41
C GLY A 112 4.64 -6.01 -0.68
N VAL A 113 4.27 -4.75 -0.49
CA VAL A 113 4.32 -3.70 -1.52
C VAL A 113 5.75 -3.43 -1.99
N ALA A 114 6.70 -3.22 -1.06
CA ALA A 114 8.10 -2.96 -1.42
C ALA A 114 8.69 -4.08 -2.26
N ARG A 115 8.47 -5.34 -1.83
CA ARG A 115 8.90 -6.54 -2.57
C ARG A 115 8.23 -6.65 -3.94
N GLN A 116 6.95 -6.32 -4.04
CA GLN A 116 6.19 -6.37 -5.28
C GLN A 116 6.68 -5.32 -6.30
N LEU A 117 6.99 -4.11 -5.84
CA LEU A 117 7.57 -3.04 -6.65
C LEU A 117 9.06 -3.25 -6.92
N GLY A 118 9.75 -4.06 -6.11
CA GLY A 118 11.21 -4.23 -6.18
C GLY A 118 11.99 -2.98 -5.75
N ILE A 119 11.40 -2.18 -4.88
CA ILE A 119 12.03 -1.02 -4.23
C ILE A 119 12.55 -1.40 -2.84
N PRO A 120 13.47 -0.63 -2.26
CA PRO A 120 13.79 -0.75 -0.84
C PRO A 120 12.54 -0.47 0.00
N GLY A 121 12.29 -1.30 1.00
CA GLY A 121 11.27 -1.01 2.00
C GLY A 121 11.76 0.06 2.98
N CYS A 122 10.83 0.75 3.61
CA CYS A 122 11.15 1.71 4.67
C CYS A 122 11.33 1.01 6.03
N ALA A 123 11.81 1.77 7.02
CA ALA A 123 11.86 1.33 8.41
C ALA A 123 10.45 0.96 8.92
N PRO A 124 10.35 0.12 9.98
CA PRO A 124 9.08 -0.17 10.62
C PRO A 124 8.37 1.11 11.08
N VAL A 125 7.04 1.15 10.90
CA VAL A 125 6.22 2.36 11.15
C VAL A 125 6.19 2.72 12.63
N VAL A 126 6.09 1.71 13.51
CA VAL A 126 5.94 1.92 14.97
C VAL A 126 7.10 2.66 15.62
N PRO A 127 8.36 2.23 15.42
CA PRO A 127 9.49 2.97 16.00
C PRO A 127 9.53 4.42 15.55
N VAL A 128 9.16 4.71 14.32
CA VAL A 128 9.12 6.06 13.74
C VAL A 128 8.05 6.90 14.41
N LEU A 129 6.84 6.38 14.57
CA LEU A 129 5.74 7.05 15.29
C LEU A 129 6.09 7.31 16.75
N ARG A 130 6.66 6.32 17.45
CA ARG A 130 7.08 6.46 18.87
C ARG A 130 8.21 7.46 19.07
N ALA A 131 9.07 7.62 18.08
CA ALA A 131 10.13 8.64 18.09
C ALA A 131 9.61 10.05 17.77
N GLY A 132 8.32 10.20 17.42
CA GLY A 132 7.75 11.47 17.01
C GLY A 132 8.25 11.95 15.64
N THR A 133 8.78 11.04 14.83
CA THR A 133 9.23 11.30 13.46
C THR A 133 8.02 11.28 12.53
N GLU A 134 7.99 12.17 11.56
CA GLU A 134 6.89 12.24 10.59
C GLU A 134 6.97 11.08 9.59
N LEU A 135 5.81 10.55 9.17
CA LEU A 135 5.73 9.44 8.21
C LEU A 135 6.27 9.81 6.81
N ASP A 136 6.34 11.09 6.48
CA ASP A 136 6.90 11.56 5.21
C ASP A 136 8.36 11.15 5.05
N GLU A 137 9.08 10.95 6.15
CA GLU A 137 10.44 10.41 6.15
C GLU A 137 10.53 8.96 5.67
N LEU A 138 9.42 8.22 5.71
CA LEU A 138 9.32 6.84 5.23
C LEU A 138 8.84 6.74 3.78
N VAL A 139 8.40 7.84 3.19
CA VAL A 139 7.85 7.84 1.82
C VAL A 139 8.97 7.72 0.79
N VAL A 140 8.79 6.81 -0.14
CA VAL A 140 9.67 6.62 -1.30
C VAL A 140 8.94 7.07 -2.56
N CYS A 141 9.54 7.98 -3.32
CA CYS A 141 9.09 8.34 -4.66
C CYS A 141 9.62 7.34 -5.69
N VAL A 142 8.79 6.95 -6.65
CA VAL A 142 9.15 5.95 -7.67
C VAL A 142 9.55 6.67 -8.96
N ASP A 143 10.79 6.50 -9.40
CA ASP A 143 11.34 7.24 -10.58
C ASP A 143 10.52 7.00 -11.86
N GLU A 144 10.09 5.76 -12.11
CA GLU A 144 9.32 5.38 -13.29
C GLU A 144 7.83 5.75 -13.19
N ALA A 145 7.39 6.18 -12.01
CA ALA A 145 6.04 6.65 -11.75
C ALA A 145 6.07 7.90 -10.85
N PRO A 146 6.48 9.06 -11.37
CA PRO A 146 6.73 10.27 -10.56
C PRO A 146 5.50 10.80 -9.82
N ASN A 147 4.31 10.37 -10.21
CA ASN A 147 3.06 10.68 -9.53
C ASN A 147 2.70 9.67 -8.41
N LEU A 148 3.56 8.69 -8.12
CA LEU A 148 3.35 7.66 -7.11
C LEU A 148 4.33 7.86 -5.95
N ALA A 149 3.77 8.10 -4.76
CA ALA A 149 4.47 8.04 -3.49
C ALA A 149 4.14 6.71 -2.80
N VAL A 150 5.12 6.06 -2.19
CA VAL A 150 4.96 4.74 -1.56
C VAL A 150 5.44 4.77 -0.12
N LEU A 151 4.60 4.31 0.80
CA LEU A 151 4.97 3.98 2.16
C LEU A 151 4.82 2.47 2.33
N ALA A 152 5.94 1.75 2.40
CA ALA A 152 5.96 0.30 2.42
C ALA A 152 7.04 -0.22 3.36
N PRO A 153 6.69 -0.68 4.57
CA PRO A 153 7.61 -1.29 5.51
C PRO A 153 8.35 -2.49 4.91
N GLU A 154 9.64 -2.65 5.27
CA GLU A 154 10.42 -3.81 4.82
C GLU A 154 10.15 -5.06 5.65
N ARG A 155 9.81 -4.87 6.93
CA ARG A 155 9.71 -5.95 7.92
C ARG A 155 8.36 -6.00 8.59
N PRO A 156 7.90 -7.20 8.96
CA PRO A 156 6.66 -7.36 9.73
C PRO A 156 6.71 -6.67 11.09
N GLU A 157 5.55 -6.20 11.53
CA GLU A 157 5.29 -5.68 12.86
C GLU A 157 4.50 -6.70 13.68
N ALA A 158 4.92 -6.97 14.90
CA ALA A 158 4.32 -8.04 15.71
C ALA A 158 2.91 -7.70 16.22
N GLU A 159 2.62 -6.42 16.43
CA GLU A 159 1.35 -5.90 16.99
C GLU A 159 0.58 -5.10 15.94
N ALA A 160 0.41 -5.70 14.75
CA ALA A 160 -0.12 -5.01 13.56
C ALA A 160 -1.54 -4.45 13.80
N ALA A 161 -2.42 -5.20 14.45
CA ALA A 161 -3.81 -4.76 14.70
C ALA A 161 -3.88 -3.61 15.70
N GLU A 162 -3.10 -3.67 16.77
CA GLU A 162 -3.01 -2.62 17.80
C GLU A 162 -2.47 -1.32 17.19
N ILE A 163 -1.45 -1.43 16.34
CA ILE A 163 -0.86 -0.30 15.64
C ILE A 163 -1.88 0.39 14.74
N LEU A 164 -2.65 -0.39 13.98
CA LEU A 164 -3.67 0.12 13.05
C LEU A 164 -4.85 0.79 13.76
N GLN A 165 -5.10 0.46 15.02
CA GLN A 165 -6.12 1.08 15.87
C GLN A 165 -5.58 2.30 16.66
N ASP A 166 -4.27 2.55 16.65
CA ASP A 166 -3.68 3.67 17.39
C ASP A 166 -4.03 5.01 16.71
N GLU A 167 -4.58 5.94 17.47
CA GLU A 167 -4.91 7.29 17.01
C GLU A 167 -3.66 8.03 16.47
N THR A 168 -2.47 7.70 16.97
CA THR A 168 -1.21 8.27 16.50
C THR A 168 -0.97 7.97 15.03
N LEU A 169 -1.28 6.74 14.58
CA LEU A 169 -1.17 6.37 13.17
C LEU A 169 -2.19 7.15 12.32
N ALA A 170 -3.44 7.23 12.76
CA ALA A 170 -4.48 7.97 12.05
C ALA A 170 -4.10 9.45 11.87
N GLN A 171 -3.59 10.10 12.94
CA GLN A 171 -3.09 11.48 12.89
C GLN A 171 -1.87 11.63 11.99
N ALA A 172 -0.93 10.67 12.03
CA ALA A 172 0.26 10.69 11.18
C ALA A 172 -0.10 10.51 9.70
N MET A 173 -1.08 9.66 9.39
CA MET A 173 -1.62 9.51 8.04
C MET A 173 -2.32 10.78 7.54
N GLN A 174 -3.01 11.51 8.43
CA GLN A 174 -3.60 12.79 8.08
C GLN A 174 -2.53 13.84 7.75
N ARG A 175 -1.48 13.96 8.59
CA ARG A 175 -0.35 14.86 8.32
C ARG A 175 0.39 14.48 7.03
N LEU A 176 0.57 13.19 6.78
CA LEU A 176 1.18 12.73 5.53
C LEU A 176 0.37 13.19 4.31
N HIS A 177 -0.96 13.15 4.39
CA HIS A 177 -1.82 13.65 3.32
C HIS A 177 -1.69 15.17 3.12
N GLU A 178 -1.47 15.94 4.19
CA GLU A 178 -1.24 17.39 4.12
C GLU A 178 0.11 17.75 3.46
N LEU A 179 1.16 16.99 3.78
CA LEU A 179 2.51 17.17 3.24
C LEU A 179 2.66 16.64 1.80
N HIS A 180 2.02 15.50 1.52
CA HIS A 180 1.99 14.87 0.20
C HIS A 180 0.54 14.74 -0.30
N PRO A 181 -0.09 15.85 -0.74
CA PRO A 181 -1.50 15.85 -1.09
C PRO A 181 -1.74 14.96 -2.31
N ALA A 182 -2.00 13.69 -2.07
CA ALA A 182 -2.44 12.74 -3.07
C ALA A 182 -3.94 12.91 -3.33
N GLU A 183 -4.34 12.90 -4.60
CA GLU A 183 -5.76 12.86 -4.96
C GLU A 183 -6.39 11.53 -4.54
N ILE A 184 -5.58 10.44 -4.61
CA ILE A 184 -6.00 9.11 -4.25
C ILE A 184 -4.94 8.43 -3.40
N VAL A 185 -5.38 7.86 -2.29
CA VAL A 185 -4.58 6.99 -1.42
C VAL A 185 -5.10 5.56 -1.56
N ILE A 186 -4.23 4.64 -1.95
CA ILE A 186 -4.51 3.20 -1.97
C ILE A 186 -3.89 2.59 -0.71
N LEU A 187 -4.72 1.90 0.06
CA LEU A 187 -4.32 1.17 1.26
C LEU A 187 -4.31 -0.33 0.93
N ASP A 188 -3.14 -0.96 0.97
CA ASP A 188 -3.02 -2.42 0.86
C ASP A 188 -3.21 -3.04 2.24
N THR A 189 -4.14 -3.97 2.41
CA THR A 189 -4.49 -4.53 3.72
C THR A 189 -4.25 -6.03 3.78
N ALA A 190 -4.16 -6.57 5.00
CA ALA A 190 -4.19 -8.00 5.27
C ALA A 190 -5.48 -8.66 4.77
N ALA A 191 -5.52 -9.99 4.73
CA ALA A 191 -6.70 -10.72 4.28
C ALA A 191 -7.81 -10.70 5.33
N LEU A 192 -9.02 -10.30 4.91
CA LEU A 192 -10.18 -10.06 5.77
C LEU A 192 -10.59 -11.27 6.63
N LEU A 193 -10.54 -12.47 6.04
CA LEU A 193 -10.95 -13.70 6.73
C LEU A 193 -9.82 -14.40 7.49
N ALA A 194 -8.63 -13.79 7.58
CA ALA A 194 -7.49 -14.41 8.23
C ALA A 194 -6.98 -13.64 9.44
N GLU A 195 -7.07 -12.32 9.43
CA GLU A 195 -6.40 -11.46 10.40
C GLU A 195 -7.29 -10.29 10.84
N ASP A 196 -7.33 -10.02 12.14
CA ASP A 196 -8.03 -8.88 12.73
C ASP A 196 -7.39 -7.53 12.33
N ALA A 197 -6.11 -7.53 12.00
CA ALA A 197 -5.41 -6.39 11.42
C ALA A 197 -6.10 -5.86 10.14
N ALA A 198 -6.73 -6.74 9.35
CA ALA A 198 -7.51 -6.31 8.20
C ALA A 198 -8.67 -5.41 8.64
N LEU A 199 -9.48 -5.84 9.61
CA LEU A 199 -10.60 -5.05 10.14
C LEU A 199 -10.13 -3.76 10.81
N ALA A 200 -8.98 -3.77 11.48
CA ALA A 200 -8.39 -2.59 12.12
C ALA A 200 -7.98 -1.51 11.11
N ALA A 201 -7.58 -1.90 9.89
CA ALA A 201 -7.19 -0.98 8.83
C ALA A 201 -8.38 -0.30 8.13
N LEU A 202 -9.56 -0.94 8.06
CA LEU A 202 -10.68 -0.48 7.24
C LEU A 202 -11.20 0.92 7.60
N PRO A 203 -11.28 1.34 8.89
CA PRO A 203 -11.73 2.68 9.25
C PRO A 203 -10.85 3.82 8.70
N LEU A 204 -9.64 3.52 8.26
CA LEU A 204 -8.74 4.50 7.63
C LEU A 204 -9.13 4.85 6.18
N ALA A 205 -10.05 4.07 5.57
CA ALA A 205 -10.50 4.24 4.19
C ALA A 205 -11.88 4.93 4.09
N ASP A 206 -12.15 5.52 2.92
CA ASP A 206 -13.48 6.04 2.58
C ASP A 206 -14.33 4.96 1.88
N ALA A 207 -13.68 3.99 1.22
CA ALA A 207 -14.33 2.90 0.52
C ALA A 207 -13.43 1.67 0.43
N LEU A 208 -14.03 0.51 0.14
CA LEU A 208 -13.36 -0.78 0.06
C LEU A 208 -13.46 -1.37 -1.35
N LEU A 209 -12.35 -1.91 -1.85
CA LEU A 209 -12.29 -2.73 -3.05
C LEU A 209 -11.92 -4.16 -2.63
N LEU A 210 -12.87 -5.06 -2.65
CA LEU A 210 -12.63 -6.45 -2.28
C LEU A 210 -11.88 -7.18 -3.41
N VAL A 211 -10.94 -8.05 -3.04
CA VAL A 211 -10.24 -8.92 -3.98
C VAL A 211 -10.54 -10.38 -3.64
N ALA A 212 -11.30 -11.03 -4.52
CA ALA A 212 -11.64 -12.44 -4.41
C ALA A 212 -10.73 -13.29 -5.32
N ASP A 213 -10.33 -14.48 -4.85
CA ASP A 213 -9.58 -15.45 -5.64
C ASP A 213 -10.53 -16.22 -6.57
N GLY A 214 -10.43 -16.01 -7.88
CA GLY A 214 -11.31 -16.62 -8.87
C GLY A 214 -11.15 -18.14 -9.02
N ARG A 215 -10.09 -18.73 -8.43
CA ARG A 215 -9.84 -20.17 -8.47
C ARG A 215 -10.24 -20.89 -7.18
N LYS A 216 -10.09 -20.21 -6.04
CA LYS A 216 -10.23 -20.81 -4.71
C LYS A 216 -11.32 -20.18 -3.87
N GLY A 217 -11.72 -18.95 -4.18
CA GLY A 217 -12.75 -18.23 -3.45
C GLY A 217 -14.12 -18.87 -3.59
N THR A 218 -14.87 -18.91 -2.50
CA THR A 218 -16.20 -19.53 -2.45
C THR A 218 -17.28 -18.48 -2.17
N ALA A 219 -18.55 -18.82 -2.47
CA ALA A 219 -19.67 -17.99 -2.08
C ALA A 219 -19.80 -17.86 -0.54
N ALA A 220 -19.35 -18.87 0.20
CA ALA A 220 -19.32 -18.83 1.67
C ALA A 220 -18.32 -17.79 2.19
N ASP A 221 -17.12 -17.69 1.57
CA ASP A 221 -16.13 -16.67 1.93
C ASP A 221 -16.70 -15.27 1.70
N MET A 222 -17.41 -15.05 0.58
CA MET A 222 -18.03 -13.75 0.30
C MET A 222 -19.13 -13.42 1.31
N ALA A 223 -19.97 -14.37 1.67
CA ALA A 223 -21.03 -14.19 2.68
C ALA A 223 -20.44 -13.89 4.07
N GLU A 224 -19.31 -14.51 4.41
CA GLU A 224 -18.60 -14.23 5.66
C GLU A 224 -17.98 -12.82 5.63
N ALA A 225 -17.35 -12.45 4.52
CA ALA A 225 -16.81 -11.11 4.32
C ALA A 225 -17.91 -10.04 4.47
N GLU A 226 -19.07 -10.21 3.84
CA GLU A 226 -20.20 -9.30 3.96
C GLU A 226 -20.64 -9.11 5.42
N ARG A 227 -20.64 -10.19 6.22
CA ARG A 227 -20.99 -10.10 7.65
C ARG A 227 -19.98 -9.30 8.46
N LEU A 228 -18.69 -9.47 8.21
CA LEU A 228 -17.62 -8.75 8.89
C LEU A 228 -17.60 -7.27 8.51
N LEU A 229 -18.07 -6.93 7.32
CA LEU A 229 -18.06 -5.55 6.82
C LEU A 229 -19.27 -4.71 7.28
N VAL A 230 -20.17 -5.26 8.10
CA VAL A 230 -21.29 -4.50 8.65
C VAL A 230 -20.77 -3.35 9.53
N GLY A 231 -21.15 -2.11 9.20
CA GLY A 231 -20.68 -0.91 9.90
C GLY A 231 -19.30 -0.38 9.44
N MET A 232 -18.65 -1.05 8.50
CA MET A 232 -17.41 -0.60 7.87
C MET A 232 -17.67 0.36 6.68
N PRO A 233 -16.64 1.01 6.14
CA PRO A 233 -16.78 1.81 4.93
C PRO A 233 -17.45 1.04 3.78
N PRO A 234 -18.15 1.73 2.86
CA PRO A 234 -18.89 1.06 1.80
C PRO A 234 -17.99 0.28 0.84
N VAL A 235 -18.45 -0.89 0.42
CA VAL A 235 -17.81 -1.67 -0.63
C VAL A 235 -18.09 -1.02 -1.98
N MET A 236 -17.06 -0.51 -2.64
CA MET A 236 -17.14 0.09 -3.97
C MET A 236 -17.33 -0.98 -5.05
N GLY A 237 -16.74 -2.16 -4.86
CA GLY A 237 -16.81 -3.25 -5.81
C GLY A 237 -15.95 -4.45 -5.42
N VAL A 238 -16.00 -5.47 -6.27
CA VAL A 238 -15.23 -6.72 -6.13
C VAL A 238 -14.39 -6.94 -7.38
N VAL A 239 -13.11 -7.22 -7.19
CA VAL A 239 -12.19 -7.69 -8.24
C VAL A 239 -12.07 -9.21 -8.11
N LEU A 240 -12.47 -9.92 -9.15
CA LEU A 240 -12.19 -11.36 -9.26
C LEU A 240 -10.78 -11.51 -9.87
N ASN A 241 -9.79 -11.77 -9.03
CA ASN A 241 -8.41 -11.97 -9.43
C ASN A 241 -8.15 -13.45 -9.75
N LYS A 242 -7.15 -13.74 -10.59
CA LYS A 242 -6.78 -15.11 -11.02
C LYS A 242 -7.89 -15.87 -11.75
N SER A 243 -8.91 -15.19 -12.30
CA SER A 243 -9.88 -15.83 -13.17
C SER A 243 -9.24 -16.34 -14.46
N GLU A 244 -9.68 -17.47 -14.97
CA GLU A 244 -9.17 -18.15 -16.17
C GLU A 244 -9.92 -17.75 -17.45
N ASP A 245 -10.34 -16.49 -17.60
CA ASP A 245 -11.01 -16.02 -18.83
C ASP A 245 -10.00 -15.59 -19.92
#